data_0a8ea95c5a22fba4523480f19a2a0320
#
_entry.id   0a8ea95c5a22fba4523480f19a2a0320
#
_cell.length_a   1.000
_cell.length_b   1.000
_cell.length_c   1.000
_cell.angle_alpha   90.00
_cell.angle_beta   90.00
_cell.angle_gamma   90.00
#
_symmetry.space_group_name_H-M   'P 1'
#
loop_
_entity.id
_entity.type
_entity.pdbx_description
1 polymer ?
#
loop_
_entity_poly.entity_id
_entity_poly.type
_entity_poly.pdbx_seq_one_letter_code
_entity_poly.pdbx_strand_id
1 'polypeptide(L)'
;MNSTNDDLPQPPGSARSFASLRFLAPLLALALTVLAVRSVADGTWADFSSWLRLRIGLSSATTLPEAPFGASSNGLSTVNGHPKTLKPDPIHPLIARNVARRLPTTHLTRLPLNDEMAVRALTLFIDRLDYDRTVFLASDVEEFRREGDKLDDALRNGNLDFAFRVVETFKARLRNRTDFVKATLDKPMDFAVEEYYGWKRKDAAWADSESAWDTLWRLKVKNEVVSRMVSKTLQQEEASASTNSPAAEATNGVNAAFRAWENLSPEEFIRKRYEQQMLVVEDHDSEWVIQNYVSCFCQAYDPHTEFMSASASEDFDIDMKLSLSGVGAVLAPEDGVPKVIRIIPGGPAERDGRLQPGDKIVAVAQGDGEPIDILHWPLSRAVRLIRGARGTKVVLSVVPASDVSGRTVKIAITRDEVKLEEEAAKVEIRELTDTAGKVRRIAHLRLPAFYADMRRKSSGDEELRSCAKDVRRILEDIATNRVDGLLLDLRDNGGGSLGEAVEMTGLFLEGPSLPIVQVKESWRVQDLKDLD
;
A
#
# COMPACT_ATOMS: atom_id res chain seq x y z
N MET A 1 -32.73 60.82 26.51
CA MET A 1 -34.19 60.85 26.31
C MET A 1 -34.54 59.64 25.45
N ASN A 2 -35.11 58.69 26.11
CA ASN A 2 -36.19 57.79 25.72
C ASN A 2 -36.08 57.06 24.38
N SER A 3 -35.85 55.77 24.43
CA SER A 3 -36.80 54.64 24.56
C SER A 3 -37.67 54.49 23.33
N THR A 4 -37.70 53.34 22.67
CA THR A 4 -38.67 52.31 22.93
C THR A 4 -38.37 51.05 22.08
N ASN A 5 -38.52 49.92 22.71
CA ASN A 5 -38.73 48.58 22.15
C ASN A 5 -39.78 48.53 21.06
N ASP A 6 -39.62 47.60 20.13
CA ASP A 6 -40.77 46.85 19.63
C ASP A 6 -40.44 45.41 19.31
N ASP A 7 -41.26 44.56 19.91
CA ASP A 7 -41.30 43.12 19.86
C ASP A 7 -41.68 42.56 18.47
N LEU A 8 -41.09 41.45 18.07
CA LEU A 8 -41.65 40.53 17.10
C LEU A 8 -41.59 39.10 17.64
N PRO A 9 -42.64 38.29 17.47
CA PRO A 9 -42.88 37.06 18.21
C PRO A 9 -42.08 35.88 17.67
N GLN A 10 -41.62 35.05 18.61
CA GLN A 10 -41.03 33.74 18.36
C GLN A 10 -42.11 32.68 18.11
N PRO A 11 -41.87 31.71 17.18
CA PRO A 11 -42.70 30.49 17.13
C PRO A 11 -42.18 29.44 18.12
N PRO A 12 -43.08 28.52 18.58
CA PRO A 12 -42.80 27.65 19.71
C PRO A 12 -41.96 26.43 19.34
N GLY A 13 -41.23 25.96 20.33
CA GLY A 13 -40.18 24.99 20.34
C GLY A 13 -40.47 23.57 19.83
N SER A 14 -39.38 22.98 19.42
CA SER A 14 -39.09 21.57 19.67
C SER A 14 -37.60 21.37 19.84
N ALA A 15 -37.17 21.49 21.09
CA ALA A 15 -35.85 21.04 21.50
C ALA A 15 -35.84 19.51 21.52
N ARG A 16 -35.17 18.89 20.58
CA ARG A 16 -34.65 17.51 20.70
C ARG A 16 -33.20 17.47 20.29
N SER A 17 -32.38 17.45 21.32
CA SER A 17 -31.14 16.68 21.51
C SER A 17 -30.22 16.50 20.30
N PHE A 18 -29.33 17.45 20.10
CA PHE A 18 -28.07 17.28 19.34
C PHE A 18 -26.83 17.21 20.28
N ALA A 19 -26.97 16.57 21.44
CA ALA A 19 -25.87 16.46 22.40
C ALA A 19 -25.03 15.19 22.25
N SER A 20 -25.40 14.25 21.38
CA SER A 20 -24.72 12.95 21.28
C SER A 20 -23.63 12.83 20.19
N LEU A 21 -23.48 13.83 19.30
CA LEU A 21 -22.45 13.76 18.24
C LEU A 21 -21.08 14.36 18.63
N ARG A 22 -20.99 15.10 19.73
CA ARG A 22 -19.73 15.72 20.17
C ARG A 22 -18.82 14.79 20.96
N PHE A 23 -19.28 13.62 21.40
CA PHE A 23 -18.50 12.63 22.13
C PHE A 23 -17.94 11.48 21.26
N LEU A 24 -18.40 11.32 20.01
CA LEU A 24 -17.92 10.27 19.10
C LEU A 24 -16.64 10.66 18.35
N ALA A 25 -16.41 11.94 18.12
CA ALA A 25 -15.22 12.39 17.41
C ALA A 25 -13.89 12.11 18.17
N PRO A 26 -13.77 12.33 19.48
CA PRO A 26 -12.54 12.00 20.19
C PRO A 26 -12.33 10.50 20.40
N LEU A 27 -13.40 9.69 20.47
CA LEU A 27 -13.29 8.21 20.55
C LEU A 27 -12.88 7.61 19.21
N LEU A 28 -13.34 8.16 18.09
CA LEU A 28 -12.86 7.76 16.74
C LEU A 28 -11.40 8.15 16.50
N ALA A 29 -10.99 9.32 16.97
CA ALA A 29 -9.60 9.76 16.92
C ALA A 29 -8.69 8.89 17.82
N LEU A 30 -9.17 8.48 18.99
CA LEU A 30 -8.44 7.58 19.88
C LEU A 30 -8.34 6.17 19.31
N ALA A 31 -9.41 5.64 18.69
CA ALA A 31 -9.41 4.36 18.01
C ALA A 31 -8.49 4.33 16.77
N LEU A 32 -8.46 5.43 16.00
CA LEU A 32 -7.53 5.59 14.88
C LEU A 32 -6.08 5.75 15.35
N THR A 33 -5.84 6.37 16.50
CA THR A 33 -4.51 6.49 17.08
C THR A 33 -4.03 5.16 17.66
N VAL A 34 -4.89 4.37 18.27
CA VAL A 34 -4.57 3.01 18.76
C VAL A 34 -4.35 2.05 17.60
N LEU A 35 -5.10 2.17 16.48
CA LEU A 35 -4.87 1.41 15.26
C LEU A 35 -3.56 1.80 14.56
N ALA A 36 -3.22 3.08 14.52
CA ALA A 36 -1.94 3.55 13.98
C ALA A 36 -0.74 3.11 14.84
N VAL A 37 -0.89 3.12 16.17
CA VAL A 37 0.14 2.62 17.09
C VAL A 37 0.26 1.09 17.00
N ARG A 38 -0.83 0.36 16.80
CA ARG A 38 -0.81 -1.09 16.58
C ARG A 38 -0.18 -1.46 15.24
N SER A 39 -0.49 -0.73 14.16
CA SER A 39 0.13 -0.90 12.84
C SER A 39 1.64 -0.62 12.84
N VAL A 40 2.10 0.33 13.65
CA VAL A 40 3.54 0.63 13.83
C VAL A 40 4.23 -0.44 14.67
N ALA A 41 3.52 -1.05 15.64
CA ALA A 41 4.05 -2.14 16.46
C ALA A 41 4.17 -3.47 15.67
N ASP A 42 3.28 -3.70 14.70
CA ASP A 42 3.22 -4.95 13.93
C ASP A 42 4.15 -4.98 12.72
N GLY A 43 4.96 -3.92 12.47
CA GLY A 43 6.03 -3.93 11.45
C GLY A 43 5.57 -4.00 10.00
N THR A 44 4.28 -3.81 9.70
CA THR A 44 3.71 -3.91 8.35
C THR A 44 3.61 -2.55 7.67
N TRP A 45 4.76 -2.00 7.25
CA TRP A 45 4.80 -0.83 6.36
C TRP A 45 4.19 -1.10 4.97
N ALA A 46 4.06 -2.36 4.59
CA ALA A 46 3.40 -2.78 3.35
C ALA A 46 1.90 -2.43 3.34
N ASP A 47 1.23 -2.50 4.49
CA ASP A 47 -0.22 -2.26 4.59
C ASP A 47 -0.60 -0.78 4.57
N PHE A 48 0.28 0.12 4.99
CA PHE A 48 0.00 1.56 4.95
C PHE A 48 0.02 2.09 3.50
N SER A 49 0.88 1.57 2.64
CA SER A 49 0.88 1.91 1.22
C SER A 49 -0.30 1.28 0.46
N SER A 50 -0.80 0.14 0.91
CA SER A 50 -2.00 -0.52 0.37
C SER A 50 -3.27 0.22 0.78
N TRP A 51 -3.36 0.72 2.00
CA TRP A 51 -4.50 1.50 2.49
C TRP A 51 -4.65 2.85 1.77
N LEU A 52 -3.54 3.47 1.32
CA LEU A 52 -3.56 4.73 0.57
C LEU A 52 -3.94 4.54 -0.91
N ARG A 53 -3.91 3.31 -1.45
CA ARG A 53 -4.14 3.01 -2.88
C ARG A 53 -5.60 2.83 -3.28
N LEU A 54 -6.53 2.85 -2.34
CA LEU A 54 -7.93 2.55 -2.60
C LEU A 54 -8.80 3.80 -2.62
N ARG A 55 -8.85 4.50 -3.74
CA ARG A 55 -10.05 5.20 -4.21
C ARG A 55 -9.92 5.66 -5.66
N ILE A 56 -10.88 5.19 -6.46
CA ILE A 56 -11.43 5.65 -7.74
C ILE A 56 -11.07 4.78 -8.93
N GLY A 57 -11.97 3.82 -9.21
CA GLY A 57 -12.18 3.31 -10.55
C GLY A 57 -13.01 4.30 -11.36
N LEU A 58 -12.44 4.85 -12.41
CA LEU A 58 -13.18 5.42 -13.52
C LEU A 58 -12.70 4.76 -14.80
N SER A 59 -13.58 3.87 -15.29
CA SER A 59 -13.48 3.28 -16.62
C SER A 59 -13.82 4.35 -17.67
N SER A 60 -12.90 4.60 -18.57
CA SER A 60 -13.25 4.94 -19.94
C SER A 60 -12.30 4.21 -20.86
N ALA A 61 -12.85 3.17 -21.48
CA ALA A 61 -12.20 2.43 -22.53
C ALA A 61 -11.90 3.37 -23.70
N THR A 62 -10.62 3.64 -23.92
CA THR A 62 -10.13 4.02 -25.23
C THR A 62 -8.92 3.14 -25.49
N THR A 63 -9.11 2.20 -26.37
CA THR A 63 -8.09 1.29 -26.89
C THR A 63 -6.88 2.08 -27.35
N LEU A 64 -5.78 1.93 -26.65
CA LEU A 64 -4.46 2.26 -27.16
C LEU A 64 -4.03 1.14 -28.11
N PRO A 65 -3.35 1.42 -29.24
CA PRO A 65 -2.81 0.38 -30.08
C PRO A 65 -1.80 -0.45 -29.28
N GLU A 66 -1.92 -1.76 -29.37
CA GLU A 66 -0.96 -2.72 -28.83
C GLU A 66 0.43 -2.39 -29.39
N ALA A 67 1.30 -1.89 -28.52
CA ALA A 67 2.71 -1.90 -28.82
C ALA A 67 3.20 -3.35 -28.68
N PRO A 68 3.99 -3.87 -29.63
CA PRO A 68 4.49 -5.22 -29.53
C PRO A 68 5.38 -5.32 -28.29
N PHE A 69 5.05 -6.27 -27.41
CA PHE A 69 5.90 -6.70 -26.32
C PHE A 69 7.19 -7.32 -26.89
N GLY A 70 8.13 -6.46 -27.23
CA GLY A 70 9.51 -6.83 -27.50
C GLY A 70 10.28 -6.71 -26.20
N ALA A 71 10.57 -7.84 -25.60
CA ALA A 71 11.44 -7.95 -24.45
C ALA A 71 12.78 -7.27 -24.75
N SER A 72 13.00 -6.09 -24.20
CA SER A 72 14.33 -5.53 -24.04
C SER A 72 14.84 -5.94 -22.66
N SER A 73 15.30 -7.18 -22.57
CA SER A 73 16.15 -7.63 -21.48
C SER A 73 17.55 -7.06 -21.71
N ASN A 74 17.73 -5.77 -21.51
CA ASN A 74 19.07 -5.22 -21.42
C ASN A 74 19.66 -5.56 -20.06
N GLY A 75 20.64 -6.47 -20.13
CA GLY A 75 21.40 -7.04 -19.05
C GLY A 75 21.83 -6.04 -18.01
N LEU A 76 21.48 -6.34 -16.77
CA LEU A 76 22.11 -5.78 -15.59
C LEU A 76 23.51 -6.37 -15.44
N SER A 77 24.48 -5.72 -16.09
CA SER A 77 25.88 -5.91 -15.74
C SER A 77 26.12 -5.20 -14.43
N THR A 78 26.37 -5.94 -13.37
CA THR A 78 27.07 -5.43 -12.20
C THR A 78 28.51 -5.14 -12.60
N VAL A 79 28.80 -3.91 -12.93
CA VAL A 79 30.15 -3.41 -13.04
C VAL A 79 30.44 -2.59 -11.80
N ASN A 80 31.32 -3.12 -10.96
CA ASN A 80 32.09 -2.40 -9.94
C ASN A 80 31.31 -1.37 -9.10
N GLY A 81 30.81 -1.75 -7.93
CA GLY A 81 30.79 -0.96 -6.67
C GLY A 81 30.29 0.48 -6.63
N HIS A 82 29.88 1.09 -7.75
CA HIS A 82 29.35 2.43 -7.80
C HIS A 82 27.83 2.43 -7.98
N PRO A 83 27.11 3.25 -7.21
CA PRO A 83 25.67 3.38 -7.38
C PRO A 83 25.37 3.80 -8.83
N LYS A 84 24.53 3.03 -9.53
CA LYS A 84 24.08 3.35 -10.88
C LYS A 84 23.32 4.67 -10.81
N THR A 85 23.78 5.69 -11.51
CA THR A 85 23.09 6.99 -11.55
C THR A 85 21.65 6.78 -12.02
N LEU A 86 20.70 7.21 -11.22
CA LEU A 86 19.28 7.08 -11.50
C LEU A 86 18.89 8.02 -12.66
N LYS A 87 18.33 7.49 -13.74
CA LYS A 87 17.98 8.27 -14.95
C LYS A 87 16.63 7.84 -15.50
N PRO A 88 15.90 8.76 -16.16
CA PRO A 88 14.63 8.40 -16.80
C PRO A 88 14.85 7.39 -17.93
N ASP A 89 13.97 6.40 -18.04
CA ASP A 89 13.89 5.51 -19.18
C ASP A 89 13.33 6.23 -20.41
N PRO A 90 13.59 5.78 -21.65
CA PRO A 90 13.16 6.45 -22.87
C PRO A 90 11.64 6.66 -22.99
N ILE A 91 10.82 5.85 -22.32
CA ILE A 91 9.35 5.97 -22.31
C ILE A 91 8.84 7.10 -21.38
N HIS A 92 9.58 7.44 -20.32
CA HIS A 92 9.13 8.36 -19.29
C HIS A 92 8.83 9.78 -19.81
N PRO A 93 9.65 10.38 -20.70
CA PRO A 93 9.29 11.66 -21.34
C PRO A 93 7.96 11.64 -22.10
N LEU A 94 7.60 10.52 -22.72
CA LEU A 94 6.32 10.37 -23.41
C LEU A 94 5.17 10.29 -22.42
N ILE A 95 5.34 9.57 -21.31
CA ILE A 95 4.37 9.51 -20.22
C ILE A 95 4.10 10.90 -19.66
N ALA A 96 5.14 11.66 -19.31
CA ALA A 96 5.03 13.02 -18.79
C ALA A 96 4.23 13.94 -19.72
N ARG A 97 4.56 13.96 -21.01
CA ARG A 97 3.83 14.73 -22.02
C ARG A 97 2.36 14.32 -22.14
N ASN A 98 2.07 13.03 -22.09
CA ASN A 98 0.70 12.53 -22.16
C ASN A 98 -0.13 12.95 -20.95
N VAL A 99 0.43 12.85 -19.75
CA VAL A 99 -0.24 13.29 -18.52
C VAL A 99 -0.46 14.80 -18.54
N ALA A 100 0.56 15.59 -18.88
CA ALA A 100 0.45 17.06 -19.00
C ALA A 100 -0.66 17.51 -19.96
N ARG A 101 -0.87 16.76 -21.07
CA ARG A 101 -1.94 17.05 -22.03
C ARG A 101 -3.31 16.62 -21.53
N ARG A 102 -3.40 15.48 -20.83
CA ARG A 102 -4.68 14.89 -20.41
C ARG A 102 -5.27 15.58 -19.20
N LEU A 103 -4.48 15.90 -18.18
CA LEU A 103 -4.97 16.50 -16.94
C LEU A 103 -5.91 17.70 -17.17
N PRO A 104 -5.54 18.76 -17.91
CA PRO A 104 -6.43 19.92 -18.11
C PRO A 104 -7.64 19.63 -18.99
N THR A 105 -7.65 18.52 -19.75
CA THR A 105 -8.73 18.22 -20.71
C THR A 105 -9.73 17.20 -20.20
N THR A 106 -9.28 16.21 -19.41
CA THR A 106 -10.12 15.09 -18.97
C THR A 106 -10.50 15.16 -17.50
N HIS A 107 -9.75 15.87 -16.67
CA HIS A 107 -10.05 16.01 -15.25
C HIS A 107 -11.39 16.77 -15.04
N LEU A 108 -12.11 16.43 -13.97
CA LEU A 108 -13.42 17.04 -13.65
C LEU A 108 -13.36 18.56 -13.56
N THR A 109 -12.30 19.11 -12.93
CA THR A 109 -12.13 20.55 -12.71
C THR A 109 -11.69 21.31 -13.97
N ARG A 110 -11.05 20.64 -14.94
CA ARG A 110 -10.48 21.25 -16.16
C ARG A 110 -9.59 22.45 -15.90
N LEU A 111 -8.92 22.49 -14.75
CA LEU A 111 -7.98 23.57 -14.45
C LEU A 111 -6.79 23.51 -15.42
N PRO A 112 -6.23 24.68 -15.84
CA PRO A 112 -5.03 24.68 -16.66
C PRO A 112 -3.85 24.13 -15.84
N LEU A 113 -2.97 23.40 -16.50
CA LEU A 113 -1.66 23.07 -15.93
C LEU A 113 -0.78 24.32 -16.05
N ASN A 114 -0.45 24.98 -14.97
CA ASN A 114 0.27 26.25 -14.92
C ASN A 114 1.25 26.28 -13.73
N ASP A 115 1.95 27.40 -13.56
CA ASP A 115 2.94 27.61 -12.48
C ASP A 115 2.35 27.31 -11.09
N GLU A 116 1.09 27.70 -10.83
CA GLU A 116 0.42 27.44 -9.56
C GLU A 116 0.29 25.93 -9.30
N MET A 117 -0.13 25.17 -10.32
CA MET A 117 -0.23 23.72 -10.23
C MET A 117 1.15 23.08 -10.11
N ALA A 118 2.16 23.63 -10.77
CA ALA A 118 3.55 23.18 -10.65
C ALA A 118 4.09 23.35 -9.22
N VAL A 119 3.88 24.52 -8.61
CA VAL A 119 4.29 24.79 -7.23
C VAL A 119 3.55 23.90 -6.23
N ARG A 120 2.26 23.64 -6.45
CA ARG A 120 1.49 22.68 -5.64
C ARG A 120 2.05 21.26 -5.77
N ALA A 121 2.32 20.81 -7.00
CA ALA A 121 2.91 19.51 -7.27
C ALA A 121 4.29 19.36 -6.62
N LEU A 122 5.13 20.40 -6.68
CA LEU A 122 6.42 20.42 -5.98
C LEU A 122 6.27 20.27 -4.48
N THR A 123 5.33 21.01 -3.87
CA THR A 123 5.07 20.93 -2.43
C THR A 123 4.67 19.50 -2.04
N LEU A 124 3.76 18.89 -2.80
CA LEU A 124 3.34 17.50 -2.58
C LEU A 124 4.50 16.52 -2.77
N PHE A 125 5.40 16.77 -3.72
CA PHE A 125 6.54 15.89 -3.98
C PHE A 125 7.58 15.95 -2.86
N ILE A 126 7.88 17.13 -2.34
CA ILE A 126 8.78 17.30 -1.18
C ILE A 126 8.15 16.67 0.07
N ASP A 127 6.88 16.94 0.35
CA ASP A 127 6.17 16.38 1.50
C ASP A 127 6.04 14.84 1.42
N ARG A 128 5.97 14.27 0.21
CA ARG A 128 5.94 12.81 0.01
C ARG A 128 7.28 12.15 0.34
N LEU A 129 8.39 12.82 0.05
CA LEU A 129 9.73 12.33 0.34
C LEU A 129 10.13 12.57 1.80
N ASP A 130 9.77 13.73 2.36
CA ASP A 130 10.20 14.18 3.69
C ASP A 130 9.04 14.82 4.47
N TYR A 131 8.00 14.04 4.74
CA TYR A 131 6.79 14.49 5.44
C TYR A 131 7.09 15.11 6.82
N ASP A 132 8.02 14.50 7.57
CA ASP A 132 8.41 14.96 8.91
C ASP A 132 9.48 16.06 8.89
N ARG A 133 9.92 16.49 7.71
CA ARG A 133 10.93 17.53 7.53
C ARG A 133 12.21 17.26 8.33
N THR A 134 12.70 16.04 8.19
CA THR A 134 13.90 15.57 8.90
C THR A 134 15.06 15.22 7.99
N VAL A 135 14.79 14.95 6.70
CA VAL A 135 15.79 14.44 5.76
C VAL A 135 16.46 15.57 4.99
N PHE A 136 15.71 16.48 4.37
CA PHE A 136 16.28 17.63 3.67
C PHE A 136 16.80 18.70 4.62
N LEU A 137 17.73 19.52 4.13
CA LEU A 137 18.07 20.80 4.71
C LEU A 137 17.21 21.90 4.10
N ALA A 138 17.06 23.03 4.80
CA ALA A 138 16.35 24.21 4.29
C ALA A 138 16.92 24.68 2.95
N SER A 139 18.25 24.62 2.78
CA SER A 139 18.96 24.98 1.54
C SER A 139 18.55 24.10 0.34
N ASP A 140 18.34 22.80 0.55
CA ASP A 140 17.90 21.89 -0.50
C ASP A 140 16.49 22.29 -0.99
N VAL A 141 15.58 22.52 -0.04
CA VAL A 141 14.20 22.89 -0.34
C VAL A 141 14.10 24.27 -1.01
N GLU A 142 14.93 25.22 -0.60
CA GLU A 142 15.01 26.52 -1.26
C GLU A 142 15.52 26.41 -2.70
N GLU A 143 16.51 25.56 -2.96
CA GLU A 143 16.97 25.27 -4.31
C GLU A 143 15.84 24.70 -5.17
N PHE A 144 15.11 23.70 -4.66
CA PHE A 144 13.99 23.09 -5.39
C PHE A 144 12.89 24.10 -5.70
N ARG A 145 12.56 24.98 -4.76
CA ARG A 145 11.52 26.00 -4.91
C ARG A 145 11.85 27.04 -5.98
N ARG A 146 13.13 27.32 -6.24
CA ARG A 146 13.55 28.26 -7.33
C ARG A 146 13.17 27.78 -8.72
N GLU A 147 12.93 26.48 -8.89
CA GLU A 147 12.53 25.90 -10.17
C GLU A 147 11.03 25.56 -10.20
N GLY A 148 10.32 25.76 -9.09
CA GLY A 148 8.96 25.28 -8.89
C GLY A 148 7.96 25.76 -9.94
N ASP A 149 8.07 27.01 -10.37
CA ASP A 149 7.22 27.65 -11.38
C ASP A 149 7.47 27.20 -12.82
N LYS A 150 8.52 26.40 -13.06
CA LYS A 150 8.91 25.89 -14.39
C LYS A 150 8.56 24.42 -14.61
N LEU A 151 8.04 23.75 -13.57
CA LEU A 151 7.87 22.29 -13.61
C LEU A 151 6.70 21.86 -14.49
N ASP A 152 5.68 22.69 -14.70
CA ASP A 152 4.60 22.42 -15.65
C ASP A 152 5.12 22.44 -17.11
N ASP A 153 5.98 23.37 -17.47
CA ASP A 153 6.64 23.41 -18.76
C ASP A 153 7.62 22.26 -18.95
N ALA A 154 8.38 21.91 -17.89
CA ALA A 154 9.24 20.75 -17.91
C ALA A 154 8.43 19.46 -18.16
N LEU A 155 7.28 19.28 -17.48
CA LEU A 155 6.40 18.13 -17.68
C LEU A 155 5.82 18.10 -19.11
N ARG A 156 5.37 19.24 -19.68
CA ARG A 156 4.89 19.34 -21.06
C ARG A 156 5.95 18.97 -22.09
N ASN A 157 7.20 19.31 -21.81
CA ASN A 157 8.33 19.01 -22.67
C ASN A 157 8.88 17.58 -22.45
N GLY A 158 8.43 16.88 -21.39
CA GLY A 158 8.94 15.58 -21.00
C GLY A 158 10.31 15.63 -20.36
N ASN A 159 10.72 16.79 -19.84
CA ASN A 159 11.94 16.92 -19.04
C ASN A 159 11.64 16.52 -17.58
N LEU A 160 12.34 15.50 -17.11
CA LEU A 160 12.14 14.90 -15.81
C LEU A 160 13.39 15.00 -14.92
N ASP A 161 14.45 15.67 -15.39
CA ASP A 161 15.75 15.76 -14.70
C ASP A 161 15.60 16.30 -13.27
N PHE A 162 14.68 17.25 -13.08
CA PHE A 162 14.38 17.81 -11.76
C PHE A 162 13.96 16.72 -10.76
N ALA A 163 13.01 15.84 -11.14
CA ALA A 163 12.52 14.78 -10.27
C ALA A 163 13.65 13.83 -9.83
N PHE A 164 14.49 13.46 -10.77
CA PHE A 164 15.65 12.59 -10.50
C PHE A 164 16.66 13.25 -9.58
N ARG A 165 16.96 14.53 -9.80
CA ARG A 165 17.88 15.30 -8.95
C ARG A 165 17.36 15.40 -7.50
N VAL A 166 16.06 15.67 -7.31
CA VAL A 166 15.45 15.72 -5.97
C VAL A 166 15.55 14.38 -5.27
N VAL A 167 15.26 13.26 -5.96
CA VAL A 167 15.36 11.92 -5.37
C VAL A 167 16.81 11.52 -5.07
N GLU A 168 17.76 11.86 -5.94
CA GLU A 168 19.18 11.64 -5.66
C GLU A 168 19.64 12.42 -4.42
N THR A 169 19.21 13.69 -4.28
CA THR A 169 19.48 14.48 -3.07
C THR A 169 18.86 13.81 -1.84
N PHE A 170 17.61 13.35 -1.93
CA PHE A 170 16.93 12.62 -0.85
C PHE A 170 17.72 11.37 -0.42
N LYS A 171 18.13 10.54 -1.39
CA LYS A 171 18.94 9.34 -1.12
C LYS A 171 20.27 9.68 -0.44
N ALA A 172 20.96 10.71 -0.94
CA ALA A 172 22.23 11.15 -0.37
C ALA A 172 22.08 11.66 1.08
N ARG A 173 21.03 12.47 1.35
CA ARG A 173 20.73 12.99 2.69
C ARG A 173 20.36 11.86 3.64
N LEU A 174 19.51 10.93 3.22
CA LEU A 174 19.10 9.81 4.06
C LEU A 174 20.26 8.84 4.35
N ARG A 175 21.16 8.62 3.40
CA ARG A 175 22.38 7.82 3.61
C ARG A 175 23.26 8.46 4.67
N ASN A 176 23.51 9.77 4.55
CA ASN A 176 24.25 10.52 5.55
C ASN A 176 23.60 10.40 6.95
N ARG A 177 22.28 10.52 7.03
CA ARG A 177 21.56 10.38 8.32
C ARG A 177 21.58 8.96 8.87
N THR A 178 21.53 7.95 8.01
CA THR A 178 21.67 6.55 8.44
C THR A 178 23.06 6.30 9.06
N ASP A 179 24.12 6.83 8.46
CA ASP A 179 25.47 6.74 9.02
C ASP A 179 25.60 7.52 10.33
N PHE A 180 24.98 8.70 10.43
CA PHE A 180 24.90 9.47 11.66
C PHE A 180 24.16 8.71 12.78
N VAL A 181 23.05 8.05 12.47
CA VAL A 181 22.30 7.20 13.43
C VAL A 181 23.19 6.09 13.96
N LYS A 182 23.91 5.37 13.08
CA LYS A 182 24.84 4.31 13.49
C LYS A 182 25.90 4.84 14.44
N ALA A 183 26.54 5.95 14.08
CA ALA A 183 27.56 6.58 14.91
C ALA A 183 27.03 7.11 16.24
N THR A 184 25.75 7.49 16.29
CA THR A 184 25.08 7.94 17.51
C THR A 184 24.75 6.77 18.44
N LEU A 185 24.31 5.65 17.87
CA LEU A 185 24.01 4.42 18.61
C LEU A 185 25.25 3.70 19.16
N ASP A 186 26.43 3.95 18.59
CA ASP A 186 27.71 3.43 19.08
C ASP A 186 28.19 4.16 20.36
N LYS A 187 27.58 5.28 20.70
CA LYS A 187 27.91 6.07 21.90
C LYS A 187 26.89 5.83 23.01
N PRO A 188 27.31 5.80 24.27
CA PRO A 188 26.37 5.70 25.37
C PRO A 188 25.44 6.93 25.39
N MET A 189 24.14 6.68 25.53
CA MET A 189 23.14 7.74 25.64
C MET A 189 22.88 8.06 27.11
N ASP A 190 22.92 9.33 27.45
CA ASP A 190 22.51 9.79 28.78
C ASP A 190 21.01 10.04 28.83
N PHE A 191 20.27 9.16 29.50
CA PHE A 191 18.83 9.25 29.66
C PHE A 191 18.42 10.07 30.90
N ALA A 192 19.36 10.49 31.75
CA ALA A 192 19.07 11.35 32.89
C ALA A 192 18.89 12.82 32.49
N VAL A 193 19.43 13.21 31.36
CA VAL A 193 19.25 14.56 30.80
C VAL A 193 17.84 14.71 30.24
N GLU A 194 17.10 15.67 30.79
CA GLU A 194 15.75 16.02 30.29
C GLU A 194 15.86 16.79 28.97
N GLU A 195 15.39 16.18 27.90
CA GLU A 195 15.39 16.73 26.54
C GLU A 195 14.03 16.47 25.87
N TYR A 196 13.66 17.36 24.96
CA TYR A 196 12.37 17.30 24.26
C TYR A 196 12.57 17.08 22.77
N TYR A 197 11.83 16.12 22.20
CA TYR A 197 11.71 15.90 20.77
C TYR A 197 10.28 16.16 20.30
N GLY A 198 10.11 17.16 19.43
CA GLY A 198 8.82 17.43 18.80
C GLY A 198 8.56 16.44 17.66
N TRP A 199 7.79 15.40 17.91
CA TRP A 199 7.53 14.34 16.92
C TRP A 199 6.52 14.70 15.83
N LYS A 200 5.61 15.68 16.08
CA LYS A 200 4.67 16.19 15.07
C LYS A 200 5.35 17.28 14.26
N ARG A 201 5.97 16.91 13.15
CA ARG A 201 6.86 17.80 12.41
C ARG A 201 6.35 18.22 11.03
N LYS A 202 5.16 17.83 10.62
CA LYS A 202 4.58 18.19 9.31
C LYS A 202 4.71 19.67 8.95
N ASP A 203 4.55 20.55 9.93
CA ASP A 203 4.60 22.01 9.74
C ASP A 203 5.85 22.67 10.36
N ALA A 204 6.84 21.86 10.80
CA ALA A 204 8.08 22.38 11.33
C ALA A 204 8.97 22.97 10.23
N ALA A 205 9.92 23.82 10.57
CA ALA A 205 10.98 24.22 9.64
C ALA A 205 11.96 23.08 9.38
N TRP A 206 12.52 23.01 8.18
CA TRP A 206 13.70 22.19 7.90
C TRP A 206 14.92 22.76 8.63
N ALA A 207 15.86 21.92 8.97
CA ALA A 207 17.10 22.35 9.59
C ALA A 207 17.86 23.31 8.64
N ASP A 208 18.28 24.44 9.17
CA ASP A 208 18.99 25.50 8.45
C ASP A 208 20.50 25.27 8.36
N SER A 209 21.01 24.37 9.18
CA SER A 209 22.44 24.07 9.30
C SER A 209 22.68 22.60 9.63
N GLU A 210 23.84 22.10 9.32
CA GLU A 210 24.29 20.74 9.67
C GLU A 210 24.22 20.53 11.19
N SER A 211 24.61 21.51 11.99
CA SER A 211 24.54 21.42 13.47
C SER A 211 23.11 21.31 14.00
N ALA A 212 22.17 22.09 13.44
CA ALA A 212 20.76 22.00 13.80
C ALA A 212 20.18 20.64 13.37
N TRP A 213 20.59 20.15 12.19
CA TRP A 213 20.20 18.85 11.66
C TRP A 213 20.72 17.69 12.52
N ASP A 214 22.00 17.73 12.93
CA ASP A 214 22.59 16.74 13.82
C ASP A 214 21.90 16.72 15.19
N THR A 215 21.57 17.89 15.71
CA THR A 215 20.83 18.01 16.98
C THR A 215 19.43 17.40 16.86
N LEU A 216 18.72 17.70 15.78
CA LEU A 216 17.41 17.13 15.49
C LEU A 216 17.47 15.60 15.42
N TRP A 217 18.43 15.04 14.69
CA TRP A 217 18.57 13.60 14.52
C TRP A 217 19.02 12.90 15.80
N ARG A 218 19.91 13.52 16.58
CA ARG A 218 20.29 13.00 17.89
C ARG A 218 19.08 12.86 18.82
N LEU A 219 18.24 13.90 18.90
CA LEU A 219 17.02 13.89 19.70
C LEU A 219 16.00 12.86 19.17
N LYS A 220 15.86 12.75 17.84
CA LYS A 220 15.01 11.75 17.19
C LYS A 220 15.43 10.33 17.58
N VAL A 221 16.70 10.01 17.44
CA VAL A 221 17.25 8.68 17.76
C VAL A 221 17.08 8.37 19.24
N LYS A 222 17.39 9.32 20.14
CA LYS A 222 17.19 9.16 21.58
C LYS A 222 15.72 8.88 21.91
N ASN A 223 14.79 9.63 21.32
CA ASN A 223 13.35 9.40 21.48
C ASN A 223 12.90 8.02 20.99
N GLU A 224 13.43 7.55 19.85
CA GLU A 224 13.10 6.23 19.30
C GLU A 224 13.62 5.09 20.19
N VAL A 225 14.83 5.22 20.74
CA VAL A 225 15.40 4.27 21.70
C VAL A 225 14.54 4.22 22.98
N VAL A 226 14.20 5.39 23.56
CA VAL A 226 13.33 5.46 24.75
C VAL A 226 11.96 4.85 24.46
N SER A 227 11.36 5.15 23.32
CA SER A 227 10.06 4.58 22.91
C SER A 227 10.12 3.06 22.82
N ARG A 228 11.21 2.51 22.29
CA ARG A 228 11.42 1.05 22.22
C ARG A 228 11.63 0.43 23.61
N MET A 229 12.37 1.09 24.49
CA MET A 229 12.55 0.63 25.88
C MET A 229 11.20 0.56 26.60
N VAL A 230 10.40 1.62 26.54
CA VAL A 230 9.05 1.66 27.15
C VAL A 230 8.15 0.57 26.60
N SER A 231 8.08 0.42 25.26
CA SER A 231 7.28 -0.64 24.65
C SER A 231 7.69 -2.04 25.10
N LYS A 232 8.98 -2.28 25.25
CA LYS A 232 9.51 -3.58 25.72
C LYS A 232 9.15 -3.85 27.19
N THR A 233 9.21 -2.82 28.03
CA THR A 233 8.81 -2.92 29.45
C THR A 233 7.31 -3.22 29.57
N LEU A 234 6.46 -2.49 28.85
CA LEU A 234 5.01 -2.72 28.86
C LEU A 234 4.64 -4.13 28.39
N GLN A 235 5.27 -4.63 27.33
CA GLN A 235 5.06 -6.01 26.86
C GLN A 235 5.46 -7.06 27.91
N GLN A 236 6.55 -6.81 28.65
CA GLN A 236 6.97 -7.72 29.73
C GLN A 236 6.01 -7.69 30.93
N GLU A 237 5.46 -6.53 31.26
CA GLU A 237 4.44 -6.38 32.30
C GLU A 237 3.14 -7.07 31.93
N GLU A 238 2.66 -6.90 30.67
CA GLU A 238 1.48 -7.60 30.16
C GLU A 238 1.65 -9.12 30.12
N ALA A 239 2.82 -9.61 29.67
CA ALA A 239 3.14 -11.03 29.67
C ALA A 239 3.18 -11.62 31.09
N SER A 240 3.68 -10.87 32.07
CA SER A 240 3.70 -11.30 33.48
C SER A 240 2.32 -11.24 34.14
N ALA A 241 1.43 -10.36 33.71
CA ALA A 241 0.06 -10.25 34.21
C ALA A 241 -0.87 -11.35 33.64
N SER A 242 -0.55 -11.91 32.47
CA SER A 242 -1.39 -12.87 31.71
C SER A 242 -1.02 -14.33 32.01
N THR A 243 -0.83 -14.72 33.28
CA THR A 243 -0.47 -16.11 33.66
C THR A 243 -1.62 -17.13 33.54
N ASN A 244 -2.77 -16.81 32.96
CA ASN A 244 -3.94 -17.70 32.90
C ASN A 244 -4.67 -17.75 31.54
N SER A 245 -3.97 -17.91 30.42
CA SER A 245 -4.66 -18.28 29.16
C SER A 245 -3.81 -19.21 28.31
N PRO A 246 -4.22 -20.49 28.17
CA PRO A 246 -3.57 -21.42 27.24
C PRO A 246 -4.19 -21.26 25.84
N ALA A 247 -3.80 -20.24 25.09
CA ALA A 247 -4.21 -20.07 23.70
C ALA A 247 -3.17 -19.32 22.88
N ALA A 248 -2.04 -19.99 22.56
CA ALA A 248 -1.12 -19.51 21.54
C ALA A 248 -0.26 -20.66 20.98
N GLU A 249 -0.90 -21.67 20.43
CA GLU A 249 -0.21 -22.76 19.73
C GLU A 249 -0.69 -22.89 18.28
N ALA A 250 -0.68 -21.84 17.49
CA ALA A 250 -0.88 -22.01 16.06
C ALA A 250 -0.44 -20.79 15.24
N THR A 251 0.87 -20.49 15.18
CA THR A 251 1.45 -19.69 14.06
C THR A 251 2.98 -19.84 14.05
N ASN A 252 3.47 -21.03 13.67
CA ASN A 252 4.87 -21.39 13.90
C ASN A 252 5.89 -20.88 12.85
N GLY A 253 5.50 -20.17 11.81
CA GLY A 253 6.45 -19.72 10.77
C GLY A 253 6.77 -18.23 10.82
N VAL A 254 5.77 -17.36 10.96
CA VAL A 254 5.93 -15.89 11.00
C VAL A 254 6.53 -15.43 12.33
N ASN A 255 6.32 -16.21 13.39
CA ASN A 255 6.75 -15.88 14.76
C ASN A 255 8.27 -15.95 15.01
N ALA A 256 9.05 -16.70 14.23
CA ALA A 256 10.48 -16.87 14.52
C ALA A 256 11.31 -15.63 14.14
N ALA A 257 11.08 -15.06 12.95
CA ALA A 257 11.73 -13.83 12.51
C ALA A 257 11.28 -12.63 13.36
N PHE A 258 9.98 -12.57 13.70
CA PHE A 258 9.42 -11.53 14.57
C PHE A 258 10.01 -11.61 15.99
N ARG A 259 10.11 -12.80 16.58
CA ARG A 259 10.76 -13.03 17.90
C ARG A 259 12.25 -12.68 17.88
N ALA A 260 12.95 -12.90 16.76
CA ALA A 260 14.35 -12.51 16.62
C ALA A 260 14.53 -10.97 16.73
N TRP A 261 13.59 -10.20 16.19
CA TRP A 261 13.57 -8.74 16.30
C TRP A 261 13.15 -8.24 17.70
N GLU A 262 12.22 -8.94 18.36
CA GLU A 262 11.80 -8.62 19.72
C GLU A 262 12.94 -8.76 20.74
N ASN A 263 13.85 -9.72 20.52
CA ASN A 263 14.98 -10.00 21.42
C ASN A 263 16.15 -9.04 21.28
N LEU A 264 16.18 -8.22 20.23
CA LEU A 264 17.25 -7.23 20.02
C LEU A 264 17.23 -6.17 21.14
N SER A 265 18.41 -5.63 21.47
CA SER A 265 18.48 -4.39 22.27
C SER A 265 17.74 -3.26 21.55
N PRO A 266 17.28 -2.22 22.27
CA PRO A 266 16.66 -1.05 21.63
C PRO A 266 17.56 -0.44 20.56
N GLU A 267 18.86 -0.33 20.81
CA GLU A 267 19.84 0.24 19.90
C GLU A 267 20.03 -0.62 18.65
N GLU A 268 20.15 -1.94 18.81
CA GLU A 268 20.27 -2.88 17.68
C GLU A 268 19.00 -2.90 16.82
N PHE A 269 17.82 -2.83 17.46
CA PHE A 269 16.56 -2.74 16.76
C PHE A 269 16.48 -1.48 15.89
N ILE A 270 16.83 -0.30 16.45
CA ILE A 270 16.83 0.96 15.71
C ILE A 270 17.86 0.92 14.57
N ARG A 271 19.08 0.41 14.82
CA ARG A 271 20.12 0.24 13.80
C ARG A 271 19.62 -0.58 12.61
N LYS A 272 19.11 -1.77 12.86
CA LYS A 272 18.57 -2.65 11.80
C LYS A 272 17.41 -2.01 11.04
N ARG A 273 16.53 -1.26 11.72
CA ARG A 273 15.41 -0.56 11.08
C ARG A 273 15.91 0.47 10.07
N TYR A 274 16.90 1.29 10.42
CA TYR A 274 17.48 2.26 9.50
C TYR A 274 18.24 1.60 8.34
N GLU A 275 18.93 0.51 8.59
CA GLU A 275 19.60 -0.28 7.54
C GLU A 275 18.58 -0.83 6.53
N GLN A 276 17.48 -1.40 7.01
CA GLN A 276 16.42 -1.88 6.12
C GLN A 276 15.72 -0.75 5.37
N GLN A 277 15.44 0.36 6.03
CA GLN A 277 14.89 1.54 5.37
C GLN A 277 15.80 2.01 4.23
N MET A 278 17.12 2.03 4.46
CA MET A 278 18.08 2.43 3.43
C MET A 278 18.08 1.45 2.25
N LEU A 279 18.03 0.14 2.49
CA LEU A 279 17.93 -0.87 1.42
C LEU A 279 16.70 -0.63 0.55
N VAL A 280 15.54 -0.35 1.14
CA VAL A 280 14.30 -0.05 0.41
C VAL A 280 14.45 1.23 -0.43
N VAL A 281 15.02 2.28 0.13
CA VAL A 281 15.20 3.56 -0.56
C VAL A 281 16.22 3.46 -1.70
N GLU A 282 17.28 2.67 -1.53
CA GLU A 282 18.28 2.45 -2.59
C GLU A 282 17.69 1.68 -3.79
N ASP A 283 16.71 0.81 -3.56
CA ASP A 283 16.02 0.08 -4.61
C ASP A 283 15.02 0.91 -5.42
N HIS A 284 14.69 2.12 -4.99
CA HIS A 284 13.82 3.00 -5.78
C HIS A 284 14.44 3.24 -7.16
N ASP A 285 13.78 2.72 -8.19
CA ASP A 285 14.18 2.78 -9.58
C ASP A 285 13.57 4.01 -10.32
N SER A 286 13.83 4.10 -11.62
CA SER A 286 13.31 5.18 -12.46
C SER A 286 11.77 5.18 -12.52
N GLU A 287 11.14 4.02 -12.53
CA GLU A 287 9.69 3.88 -12.55
C GLU A 287 9.05 4.43 -11.26
N TRP A 288 9.67 4.12 -10.11
CA TRP A 288 9.24 4.66 -8.82
C TRP A 288 9.31 6.20 -8.79
N VAL A 289 10.40 6.79 -9.31
CA VAL A 289 10.56 8.26 -9.37
C VAL A 289 9.43 8.88 -10.19
N ILE A 290 9.19 8.35 -11.38
CA ILE A 290 8.17 8.87 -12.29
C ILE A 290 6.77 8.73 -11.70
N GLN A 291 6.46 7.56 -11.13
CA GLN A 291 5.16 7.36 -10.50
C GLN A 291 4.90 8.40 -9.42
N ASN A 292 5.85 8.60 -8.50
CA ASN A 292 5.68 9.54 -7.40
C ASN A 292 5.62 10.99 -7.87
N TYR A 293 6.49 11.39 -8.81
CA TYR A 293 6.53 12.75 -9.33
C TYR A 293 5.27 13.10 -10.13
N VAL A 294 4.89 12.26 -11.09
CA VAL A 294 3.71 12.48 -11.94
C VAL A 294 2.42 12.43 -11.11
N SER A 295 2.34 11.53 -10.11
CA SER A 295 1.20 11.49 -9.19
C SER A 295 1.04 12.80 -8.40
N CYS A 296 2.12 13.51 -8.07
CA CYS A 296 2.01 14.81 -7.42
C CYS A 296 1.35 15.86 -8.31
N PHE A 297 1.59 15.83 -9.63
CA PHE A 297 0.83 16.68 -10.56
C PHE A 297 -0.64 16.28 -10.64
N CYS A 298 -0.95 14.99 -10.65
CA CYS A 298 -2.32 14.52 -10.62
C CYS A 298 -3.03 14.99 -9.34
N GLN A 299 -2.39 14.82 -8.19
CA GLN A 299 -2.93 15.21 -6.88
C GLN A 299 -2.99 16.72 -6.65
N ALA A 300 -2.25 17.52 -7.43
CA ALA A 300 -2.41 18.96 -7.43
C ALA A 300 -3.80 19.39 -7.94
N TYR A 301 -4.45 18.60 -8.80
CA TYR A 301 -5.83 18.81 -9.27
C TYR A 301 -6.87 18.42 -8.22
N ASP A 302 -6.72 17.23 -7.65
CA ASP A 302 -7.50 16.77 -6.51
C ASP A 302 -6.77 15.60 -5.81
N PRO A 303 -6.98 15.39 -4.49
CA PRO A 303 -6.21 14.41 -3.71
C PRO A 303 -6.45 12.95 -4.10
N HIS A 304 -7.43 12.65 -4.94
CA HIS A 304 -7.82 11.30 -5.34
C HIS A 304 -7.35 10.92 -6.75
N THR A 305 -6.87 11.90 -7.53
CA THR A 305 -6.31 11.63 -8.86
C THR A 305 -4.86 11.18 -8.75
N GLU A 306 -4.56 9.99 -9.28
CA GLU A 306 -3.23 9.39 -9.21
C GLU A 306 -2.80 8.84 -10.57
N PHE A 307 -1.48 8.87 -10.81
CA PHE A 307 -0.84 8.18 -11.92
C PHE A 307 -0.37 6.80 -11.44
N MET A 308 -0.70 5.76 -12.16
CA MET A 308 -0.17 4.42 -11.95
C MET A 308 0.86 4.10 -13.02
N SER A 309 2.05 3.69 -12.63
CA SER A 309 3.04 3.10 -13.52
C SER A 309 2.55 1.76 -14.06
N ALA A 310 3.27 1.18 -15.01
CA ALA A 310 2.89 -0.12 -15.57
C ALA A 310 2.86 -1.22 -14.49
N SER A 311 3.86 -1.24 -13.61
CA SER A 311 3.92 -2.22 -12.52
C SER A 311 2.82 -2.00 -11.48
N ALA A 312 2.56 -0.74 -11.09
CA ALA A 312 1.48 -0.43 -10.15
C ALA A 312 0.09 -0.76 -10.72
N SER A 313 -0.11 -0.54 -12.03
CA SER A 313 -1.35 -0.94 -12.71
C SER A 313 -1.51 -2.46 -12.77
N GLU A 314 -0.41 -3.21 -12.95
CA GLU A 314 -0.45 -4.68 -12.92
C GLU A 314 -0.79 -5.20 -11.50
N ASP A 315 -0.15 -4.66 -10.47
CA ASP A 315 -0.47 -5.03 -9.09
C ASP A 315 -1.93 -4.70 -8.75
N PHE A 316 -2.42 -3.52 -9.15
CA PHE A 316 -3.83 -3.15 -9.00
C PHE A 316 -4.78 -4.12 -9.71
N ASP A 317 -4.45 -4.51 -10.95
CA ASP A 317 -5.26 -5.50 -11.69
C ASP A 317 -5.27 -6.87 -11.00
N ILE A 318 -4.16 -7.29 -10.38
CA ILE A 318 -4.08 -8.54 -9.60
C ILE A 318 -5.00 -8.48 -8.38
N ASP A 319 -4.92 -7.39 -7.63
CA ASP A 319 -5.75 -7.16 -6.44
C ASP A 319 -7.24 -7.12 -6.81
N MET A 320 -7.57 -6.50 -7.96
CA MET A 320 -8.95 -6.40 -8.43
C MET A 320 -9.52 -7.70 -8.98
N LYS A 321 -8.68 -8.58 -9.57
CA LYS A 321 -9.13 -9.86 -10.13
C LYS A 321 -9.12 -10.99 -9.12
N LEU A 322 -8.44 -10.82 -8.00
CA LEU A 322 -8.06 -11.89 -7.09
C LEU A 322 -7.40 -13.08 -7.82
N SER A 323 -6.62 -12.78 -8.84
CA SER A 323 -5.83 -13.77 -9.58
C SER A 323 -4.56 -13.15 -10.14
N LEU A 324 -3.52 -13.93 -10.18
CA LEU A 324 -2.24 -13.55 -10.77
C LEU A 324 -1.70 -14.66 -11.66
N SER A 325 -0.83 -14.31 -12.60
CA SER A 325 -0.07 -15.29 -13.36
C SER A 325 1.32 -15.48 -12.73
N GLY A 326 1.60 -16.69 -12.28
CA GLY A 326 2.84 -16.97 -11.57
C GLY A 326 3.01 -18.44 -11.20
N VAL A 327 3.80 -18.69 -10.15
CA VAL A 327 4.08 -20.04 -9.66
C VAL A 327 3.15 -20.51 -8.55
N GLY A 328 2.43 -19.61 -7.89
CA GLY A 328 1.52 -19.97 -6.78
C GLY A 328 2.24 -20.25 -5.46
N ALA A 329 3.15 -19.37 -5.07
CA ALA A 329 3.81 -19.39 -3.78
C ALA A 329 3.73 -18.02 -3.09
N VAL A 330 3.48 -18.01 -1.78
CA VAL A 330 3.58 -16.82 -0.93
C VAL A 330 5.01 -16.75 -0.41
N LEU A 331 5.64 -15.60 -0.62
CA LEU A 331 7.04 -15.37 -0.28
C LEU A 331 7.17 -14.28 0.78
N ALA A 332 8.13 -14.42 1.68
CA ALA A 332 8.57 -13.37 2.59
C ALA A 332 10.09 -13.22 2.55
N PRO A 333 10.64 -12.03 2.85
CA PRO A 333 12.07 -11.85 2.92
C PRO A 333 12.63 -12.49 4.22
N GLU A 334 13.67 -13.30 4.10
CA GLU A 334 14.43 -13.85 5.24
C GLU A 334 15.91 -13.86 4.90
N ASP A 335 16.74 -13.21 5.69
CA ASP A 335 18.21 -13.13 5.51
C ASP A 335 18.63 -12.59 4.11
N GLY A 336 17.84 -11.70 3.54
CA GLY A 336 18.10 -11.12 2.21
C GLY A 336 17.74 -12.03 1.05
N VAL A 337 16.97 -13.10 1.26
CA VAL A 337 16.46 -13.97 0.21
C VAL A 337 14.94 -14.19 0.34
N PRO A 338 14.22 -14.34 -0.77
CA PRO A 338 12.83 -14.76 -0.75
C PRO A 338 12.70 -16.19 -0.20
N LYS A 339 11.96 -16.35 0.90
CA LYS A 339 11.60 -17.65 1.49
C LYS A 339 10.15 -17.98 1.17
N VAL A 340 9.89 -19.21 0.81
CA VAL A 340 8.54 -19.74 0.60
C VAL A 340 7.87 -19.92 1.96
N ILE A 341 6.80 -19.17 2.23
CA ILE A 341 6.01 -19.27 3.46
C ILE A 341 4.94 -20.36 3.32
N ARG A 342 4.23 -20.33 2.18
CA ARG A 342 3.22 -21.35 1.84
C ARG A 342 3.04 -21.45 0.34
N ILE A 343 2.52 -22.58 -0.09
CA ILE A 343 2.09 -22.83 -1.47
C ILE A 343 0.59 -22.54 -1.56
N ILE A 344 0.17 -21.88 -2.65
CA ILE A 344 -1.24 -21.56 -2.88
C ILE A 344 -1.93 -22.77 -3.50
N PRO A 345 -3.04 -23.25 -2.90
CA PRO A 345 -3.79 -24.39 -3.42
C PRO A 345 -4.26 -24.18 -4.87
N GLY A 346 -4.20 -25.23 -5.69
CA GLY A 346 -4.54 -25.20 -7.10
C GLY A 346 -3.49 -24.55 -8.01
N GLY A 347 -2.43 -23.95 -7.43
CA GLY A 347 -1.37 -23.26 -8.16
C GLY A 347 -0.35 -24.19 -8.84
N PRO A 348 0.47 -23.65 -9.76
CA PRO A 348 1.50 -24.44 -10.45
C PRO A 348 2.52 -25.11 -9.52
N ALA A 349 2.94 -24.44 -8.46
CA ALA A 349 3.91 -24.97 -7.51
C ALA A 349 3.35 -26.17 -6.73
N GLU A 350 2.05 -26.16 -6.39
CA GLU A 350 1.40 -27.30 -5.75
C GLU A 350 1.33 -28.49 -6.71
N ARG A 351 0.92 -28.25 -7.96
CA ARG A 351 0.85 -29.32 -8.99
C ARG A 351 2.23 -29.91 -9.31
N ASP A 352 3.27 -29.11 -9.25
CA ASP A 352 4.65 -29.54 -9.44
C ASP A 352 5.19 -30.33 -8.23
N GLY A 353 4.86 -29.92 -7.01
CA GLY A 353 5.17 -30.58 -5.75
C GLY A 353 6.62 -30.49 -5.27
N ARG A 354 7.55 -29.95 -6.07
CA ARG A 354 8.98 -29.85 -5.70
C ARG A 354 9.31 -28.64 -4.84
N LEU A 355 8.61 -27.52 -5.02
CA LEU A 355 8.77 -26.32 -4.21
C LEU A 355 7.98 -26.48 -2.91
N GLN A 356 8.63 -26.29 -1.76
CA GLN A 356 8.05 -26.55 -0.45
C GLN A 356 8.10 -25.30 0.46
N PRO A 357 7.20 -25.19 1.46
CA PRO A 357 7.32 -24.18 2.49
C PRO A 357 8.67 -24.29 3.22
N GLY A 358 9.30 -23.12 3.44
CA GLY A 358 10.62 -23.01 4.05
C GLY A 358 11.79 -22.94 3.06
N ASP A 359 11.58 -23.29 1.79
CA ASP A 359 12.59 -23.19 0.75
C ASP A 359 13.02 -21.75 0.50
N LYS A 360 14.32 -21.51 0.23
CA LYS A 360 14.88 -20.18 -0.07
C LYS A 360 15.22 -20.10 -1.56
N ILE A 361 14.73 -19.06 -2.24
CA ILE A 361 14.98 -18.85 -3.68
C ILE A 361 16.17 -17.90 -3.83
N VAL A 362 17.26 -18.38 -4.44
CA VAL A 362 18.52 -17.63 -4.55
C VAL A 362 18.78 -17.07 -5.96
N ALA A 363 18.19 -17.69 -7.01
CA ALA A 363 18.29 -17.15 -8.36
C ALA A 363 17.05 -17.54 -9.19
N VAL A 364 16.76 -16.75 -10.23
CA VAL A 364 15.61 -16.94 -11.14
C VAL A 364 16.08 -16.84 -12.58
N ALA A 365 15.72 -17.83 -13.41
CA ALA A 365 15.93 -17.79 -14.86
C ALA A 365 14.61 -17.78 -15.62
N GLN A 366 14.57 -17.07 -16.76
CA GLN A 366 13.43 -17.06 -17.66
C GLN A 366 13.64 -18.13 -18.75
N GLY A 367 12.75 -19.12 -18.81
CA GLY A 367 12.88 -20.23 -19.75
C GLY A 367 14.20 -20.99 -19.57
N ASP A 368 14.98 -21.05 -20.63
CA ASP A 368 16.29 -21.67 -20.66
C ASP A 368 17.45 -20.62 -20.59
N GLY A 369 17.12 -19.39 -20.19
CA GLY A 369 18.11 -18.31 -20.03
C GLY A 369 19.01 -18.48 -18.81
N GLU A 370 20.02 -17.59 -18.70
CA GLU A 370 20.94 -17.58 -17.56
C GLU A 370 20.20 -17.21 -16.26
N PRO A 371 20.52 -17.88 -15.14
CA PRO A 371 19.98 -17.54 -13.85
C PRO A 371 20.45 -16.16 -13.38
N ILE A 372 19.52 -15.31 -12.99
CA ILE A 372 19.78 -14.03 -12.36
C ILE A 372 19.85 -14.26 -10.85
N ASP A 373 20.96 -13.92 -10.24
CA ASP A 373 21.12 -13.93 -8.79
C ASP A 373 20.22 -12.86 -8.17
N ILE A 374 19.41 -13.26 -7.17
CA ILE A 374 18.47 -12.39 -6.48
C ILE A 374 18.79 -12.25 -4.99
N LEU A 375 19.98 -12.67 -4.56
CA LEU A 375 20.46 -12.46 -3.19
C LEU A 375 20.47 -10.98 -2.84
N HIS A 376 19.94 -10.67 -1.67
CA HIS A 376 19.80 -9.30 -1.15
C HIS A 376 18.94 -8.35 -2.01
N TRP A 377 18.17 -8.88 -2.97
CA TRP A 377 17.22 -8.07 -3.69
C TRP A 377 15.97 -7.80 -2.84
N PRO A 378 15.34 -6.62 -2.98
CA PRO A 378 14.01 -6.40 -2.47
C PRO A 378 13.04 -7.46 -3.00
N LEU A 379 12.19 -7.94 -2.10
CA LEU A 379 11.25 -9.02 -2.42
C LEU A 379 10.36 -8.68 -3.63
N SER A 380 9.90 -7.43 -3.74
CA SER A 380 9.07 -6.96 -4.85
C SER A 380 9.74 -7.17 -6.21
N ARG A 381 11.04 -6.90 -6.29
CA ARG A 381 11.82 -7.09 -7.52
C ARG A 381 12.02 -8.56 -7.86
N ALA A 382 12.31 -9.40 -6.86
CA ALA A 382 12.41 -10.84 -7.04
C ALA A 382 11.07 -11.44 -7.49
N VAL A 383 9.95 -11.02 -6.88
CA VAL A 383 8.60 -11.45 -7.23
C VAL A 383 8.24 -11.09 -8.67
N ARG A 384 8.62 -9.91 -9.17
CA ARG A 384 8.41 -9.53 -10.58
C ARG A 384 9.10 -10.49 -11.56
N LEU A 385 10.28 -11.03 -11.21
CA LEU A 385 10.94 -12.04 -12.05
C LEU A 385 10.28 -13.42 -11.96
N ILE A 386 9.71 -13.76 -10.82
CA ILE A 386 9.02 -15.03 -10.60
C ILE A 386 7.66 -15.04 -11.28
N ARG A 387 6.91 -13.91 -11.24
CA ARG A 387 5.68 -13.69 -12.03
C ARG A 387 6.01 -13.59 -13.50
N GLY A 388 5.00 -13.63 -14.35
CA GLY A 388 5.13 -13.45 -15.79
C GLY A 388 3.94 -14.05 -16.55
N ALA A 389 3.95 -13.97 -17.89
CA ALA A 389 2.83 -14.39 -18.71
C ALA A 389 2.50 -15.89 -18.52
N ARG A 390 1.19 -16.20 -18.53
CA ARG A 390 0.67 -17.56 -18.46
C ARG A 390 1.29 -18.45 -19.56
N GLY A 391 1.65 -19.68 -19.20
CA GLY A 391 2.27 -20.63 -20.11
C GLY A 391 3.78 -20.47 -20.28
N THR A 392 4.39 -19.42 -19.73
CA THR A 392 5.86 -19.25 -19.76
C THR A 392 6.54 -20.04 -18.65
N LYS A 393 7.77 -20.49 -18.95
CA LYS A 393 8.58 -21.28 -18.02
C LYS A 393 9.48 -20.35 -17.18
N VAL A 394 9.50 -20.57 -15.87
CA VAL A 394 10.49 -19.99 -14.96
C VAL A 394 11.29 -21.11 -14.30
N VAL A 395 12.58 -20.89 -14.12
CA VAL A 395 13.47 -21.82 -13.40
C VAL A 395 13.95 -21.13 -12.13
N LEU A 396 13.55 -21.70 -10.98
CA LEU A 396 13.94 -21.22 -9.66
C LEU A 396 15.15 -22.02 -9.19
N SER A 397 16.22 -21.32 -8.79
CA SER A 397 17.33 -21.93 -8.07
C SER A 397 17.00 -21.85 -6.58
N VAL A 398 16.80 -22.98 -5.95
CA VAL A 398 16.21 -23.08 -4.62
C VAL A 398 17.17 -23.82 -3.69
N VAL A 399 17.36 -23.30 -2.48
CA VAL A 399 17.98 -24.01 -1.36
C VAL A 399 16.85 -24.64 -0.55
N PRO A 400 16.69 -25.97 -0.59
CA PRO A 400 15.61 -26.65 0.13
C PRO A 400 15.75 -26.48 1.65
N ALA A 401 14.66 -26.27 2.35
CA ALA A 401 14.65 -26.18 3.82
C ALA A 401 15.16 -27.47 4.51
N SER A 402 15.04 -28.60 3.83
CA SER A 402 15.50 -29.91 4.31
C SER A 402 17.00 -30.16 4.09
N ASP A 403 17.67 -29.35 3.26
CA ASP A 403 19.11 -29.55 2.94
C ASP A 403 20.01 -28.66 3.78
N VAL A 404 20.54 -29.22 4.87
CA VAL A 404 21.51 -28.54 5.76
C VAL A 404 22.83 -28.20 5.06
N SER A 405 23.14 -28.85 3.91
CA SER A 405 24.37 -28.59 3.16
C SER A 405 24.31 -27.33 2.29
N GLY A 406 23.13 -26.71 2.14
CA GLY A 406 22.94 -25.49 1.36
C GLY A 406 23.07 -25.68 -0.16
N ARG A 407 22.94 -26.91 -0.65
CA ARG A 407 22.99 -27.18 -2.09
C ARG A 407 21.77 -26.60 -2.79
N THR A 408 22.02 -25.97 -3.95
CA THR A 408 20.97 -25.39 -4.78
C THR A 408 20.39 -26.41 -5.75
N VAL A 409 19.06 -26.53 -5.77
CA VAL A 409 18.28 -27.35 -6.72
C VAL A 409 17.56 -26.44 -7.71
N LYS A 410 17.54 -26.81 -9.00
CA LYS A 410 16.79 -26.08 -10.04
C LYS A 410 15.39 -26.68 -10.18
N ILE A 411 14.37 -25.85 -9.97
CA ILE A 411 12.96 -26.22 -10.13
C ILE A 411 12.38 -25.41 -11.28
N ALA A 412 12.02 -26.08 -12.37
CA ALA A 412 11.37 -25.45 -13.51
C ALA A 412 9.85 -25.57 -13.35
N ILE A 413 9.15 -24.45 -13.33
CA ILE A 413 7.69 -24.36 -13.20
C ILE A 413 7.13 -23.59 -14.38
N THR A 414 6.06 -24.09 -14.98
CA THR A 414 5.30 -23.34 -15.99
C THR A 414 4.29 -22.46 -15.28
N ARG A 415 4.36 -21.15 -15.52
CA ARG A 415 3.43 -20.17 -14.92
C ARG A 415 2.01 -20.42 -15.41
N ASP A 416 1.07 -20.29 -14.50
CA ASP A 416 -0.36 -20.38 -14.80
C ASP A 416 -1.13 -19.38 -13.95
N GLU A 417 -2.42 -19.30 -14.16
CA GLU A 417 -3.31 -18.53 -13.31
C GLU A 417 -3.36 -19.12 -11.90
N VAL A 418 -3.15 -18.28 -10.92
CA VAL A 418 -3.24 -18.60 -9.50
C VAL A 418 -4.40 -17.81 -8.91
N LYS A 419 -5.44 -18.49 -8.45
CA LYS A 419 -6.63 -17.87 -7.85
C LYS A 419 -6.40 -17.63 -6.36
N LEU A 420 -6.69 -16.42 -5.91
CA LEU A 420 -6.57 -16.01 -4.50
C LEU A 420 -7.91 -16.21 -3.78
N GLU A 421 -8.32 -17.48 -3.62
CA GLU A 421 -9.62 -17.82 -3.02
C GLU A 421 -9.74 -17.35 -1.55
N GLU A 422 -8.64 -17.11 -0.88
CA GLU A 422 -8.66 -16.62 0.51
C GLU A 422 -9.13 -15.17 0.62
N GLU A 423 -8.95 -14.39 -0.44
CA GLU A 423 -9.35 -12.99 -0.54
C GLU A 423 -10.76 -12.80 -1.13
N ALA A 424 -11.47 -13.88 -1.46
CA ALA A 424 -12.83 -13.82 -1.98
C ALA A 424 -13.88 -13.68 -0.87
N ALA A 425 -15.11 -13.36 -1.28
CA ALA A 425 -16.28 -13.35 -0.39
C ALA A 425 -16.45 -14.71 0.29
N LYS A 426 -16.63 -14.73 1.61
CA LYS A 426 -16.81 -15.94 2.43
C LYS A 426 -17.96 -15.78 3.39
N VAL A 427 -18.67 -16.87 3.63
CA VAL A 427 -19.77 -16.91 4.61
C VAL A 427 -19.53 -17.98 5.66
N GLU A 428 -19.81 -17.64 6.91
CA GLU A 428 -19.86 -18.55 8.06
C GLU A 428 -21.24 -18.45 8.72
N ILE A 429 -21.88 -19.59 8.98
CA ILE A 429 -23.13 -19.60 9.74
C ILE A 429 -22.78 -19.75 11.21
N ARG A 430 -23.16 -18.77 12.03
CA ARG A 430 -22.95 -18.76 13.47
C ARG A 430 -24.27 -18.90 14.21
N GLU A 431 -24.29 -19.75 15.23
CA GLU A 431 -25.42 -19.89 16.13
C GLU A 431 -25.22 -18.99 17.34
N LEU A 432 -26.15 -18.09 17.56
CA LEU A 432 -26.16 -17.15 18.67
C LEU A 432 -27.45 -17.33 19.48
N THR A 433 -27.35 -17.35 20.81
CA THR A 433 -28.51 -17.40 21.69
C THR A 433 -28.93 -15.96 21.97
N ASP A 434 -30.20 -15.61 21.62
CA ASP A 434 -30.74 -14.28 21.92
C ASP A 434 -31.09 -14.13 23.41
N THR A 435 -31.44 -12.93 23.82
CA THR A 435 -31.80 -12.62 25.22
C THR A 435 -33.03 -13.37 25.75
N ALA A 436 -33.83 -13.96 24.86
CA ALA A 436 -34.96 -14.82 25.20
C ALA A 436 -34.61 -16.30 25.24
N GLY A 437 -33.33 -16.66 25.10
CA GLY A 437 -32.84 -18.05 25.11
C GLY A 437 -33.07 -18.80 23.79
N LYS A 438 -33.51 -18.13 22.72
CA LYS A 438 -33.71 -18.74 21.40
C LYS A 438 -32.41 -18.74 20.59
N VAL A 439 -32.05 -19.89 20.04
CA VAL A 439 -30.92 -20.01 19.12
C VAL A 439 -31.28 -19.38 17.78
N ARG A 440 -30.47 -18.46 17.32
CA ARG A 440 -30.58 -17.77 16.03
C ARG A 440 -29.37 -18.15 15.16
N ARG A 441 -29.63 -18.43 13.89
CA ARG A 441 -28.59 -18.74 12.90
C ARG A 441 -28.33 -17.50 12.08
N ILE A 442 -27.15 -16.92 12.24
CA ILE A 442 -26.71 -15.70 11.56
C ILE A 442 -25.64 -16.05 10.53
N ALA A 443 -25.90 -15.72 9.27
CA ALA A 443 -24.87 -15.78 8.24
C ALA A 443 -23.95 -14.57 8.36
N HIS A 444 -22.67 -14.79 8.64
CA HIS A 444 -21.63 -13.76 8.65
C HIS A 444 -20.91 -13.80 7.31
N LEU A 445 -21.27 -12.89 6.41
CA LEU A 445 -20.68 -12.72 5.08
C LEU A 445 -19.58 -11.67 5.13
N ARG A 446 -18.33 -12.07 4.96
CA ARG A 446 -17.19 -11.16 4.86
C ARG A 446 -16.87 -10.88 3.39
N LEU A 447 -16.81 -9.59 3.02
CA LEU A 447 -16.45 -9.12 1.69
C LEU A 447 -15.23 -8.18 1.78
N PRO A 448 -14.01 -8.64 1.51
CA PRO A 448 -12.79 -7.86 1.71
C PRO A 448 -12.54 -6.81 0.61
N ALA A 449 -13.12 -6.97 -0.60
CA ALA A 449 -13.05 -5.99 -1.68
C ALA A 449 -14.21 -6.15 -2.66
N PHE A 450 -14.51 -5.11 -3.44
CA PHE A 450 -15.42 -5.19 -4.58
C PHE A 450 -14.63 -5.61 -5.83
N TYR A 451 -14.20 -6.87 -5.85
CA TYR A 451 -13.32 -7.43 -6.88
C TYR A 451 -14.05 -7.76 -8.18
N ALA A 452 -13.36 -7.55 -9.30
CA ALA A 452 -13.84 -7.88 -10.66
C ALA A 452 -12.68 -8.07 -11.63
N ASP A 453 -12.84 -8.92 -12.63
CA ASP A 453 -11.95 -8.94 -13.81
C ASP A 453 -12.35 -7.85 -14.82
N MET A 454 -11.74 -6.68 -14.70
CA MET A 454 -12.08 -5.49 -15.48
C MET A 454 -11.73 -5.61 -16.96
N ARG A 455 -10.69 -6.37 -17.32
CA ARG A 455 -10.19 -6.47 -18.72
C ARG A 455 -11.06 -7.36 -19.59
N ARG A 456 -11.67 -8.36 -19.02
CA ARG A 456 -12.47 -9.36 -19.75
C ARG A 456 -13.97 -9.04 -19.82
N LYS A 457 -14.46 -8.07 -19.04
CA LYS A 457 -15.90 -7.68 -19.06
C LYS A 457 -16.39 -7.25 -20.47
N SER A 458 -15.46 -6.91 -21.38
CA SER A 458 -15.76 -6.60 -22.79
C SER A 458 -15.87 -7.83 -23.71
N SER A 459 -15.49 -9.02 -23.28
CA SER A 459 -15.44 -10.23 -24.10
C SER A 459 -16.66 -11.16 -23.98
N GLY A 460 -17.59 -10.88 -23.05
CA GLY A 460 -18.81 -11.69 -22.88
C GLY A 460 -18.58 -13.06 -22.24
N ASP A 461 -17.40 -13.31 -21.67
CA ASP A 461 -17.08 -14.57 -21.00
C ASP A 461 -17.83 -14.69 -19.67
N GLU A 462 -18.66 -15.71 -19.51
CA GLU A 462 -19.48 -15.97 -18.32
C GLU A 462 -18.67 -16.38 -17.07
N GLU A 463 -17.43 -16.82 -17.23
CA GLU A 463 -16.54 -17.27 -16.13
C GLU A 463 -15.79 -16.14 -15.42
N LEU A 464 -16.11 -14.87 -15.71
CA LEU A 464 -15.40 -13.74 -15.11
C LEU A 464 -15.64 -13.65 -13.60
N ARG A 465 -14.54 -13.44 -12.87
CA ARG A 465 -14.59 -13.21 -11.43
C ARG A 465 -15.35 -11.91 -11.13
N SER A 466 -16.33 -11.99 -10.22
CA SER A 466 -17.16 -10.87 -9.82
C SER A 466 -17.62 -11.09 -8.37
N CYS A 467 -17.43 -10.10 -7.51
CA CYS A 467 -17.87 -10.20 -6.14
C CYS A 467 -19.41 -10.24 -6.04
N ALA A 468 -20.13 -9.54 -6.91
CA ALA A 468 -21.58 -9.57 -6.96
C ALA A 468 -22.13 -10.97 -7.30
N LYS A 469 -21.50 -11.67 -8.27
CA LYS A 469 -21.85 -13.08 -8.59
C LYS A 469 -21.55 -14.01 -7.41
N ASP A 470 -20.39 -13.86 -6.75
CA ASP A 470 -20.03 -14.70 -5.61
C ASP A 470 -20.99 -14.47 -4.44
N VAL A 471 -21.34 -13.20 -4.15
CA VAL A 471 -22.30 -12.86 -3.11
C VAL A 471 -23.71 -13.38 -3.46
N ARG A 472 -24.16 -13.24 -4.73
CA ARG A 472 -25.45 -13.81 -5.17
C ARG A 472 -25.51 -15.30 -4.89
N ARG A 473 -24.49 -16.06 -5.30
CA ARG A 473 -24.42 -17.51 -5.04
C ARG A 473 -24.45 -17.83 -3.54
N ILE A 474 -23.73 -17.06 -2.71
CA ILE A 474 -23.75 -17.22 -1.26
C ILE A 474 -25.15 -16.94 -0.71
N LEU A 475 -25.84 -15.89 -1.19
CA LEU A 475 -27.21 -15.56 -0.75
C LEU A 475 -28.20 -16.68 -1.11
N GLU A 476 -28.08 -17.27 -2.30
CA GLU A 476 -28.87 -18.43 -2.71
C GLU A 476 -28.62 -19.65 -1.80
N ASP A 477 -27.36 -19.92 -1.48
CA ASP A 477 -26.98 -21.02 -0.59
C ASP A 477 -27.52 -20.84 0.83
N ILE A 478 -27.41 -19.63 1.40
CA ILE A 478 -27.91 -19.37 2.76
C ILE A 478 -29.45 -19.32 2.83
N ALA A 479 -30.13 -18.95 1.74
CA ALA A 479 -31.58 -18.99 1.67
C ALA A 479 -32.11 -20.43 1.83
N THR A 480 -31.43 -21.44 1.30
CA THR A 480 -31.73 -22.85 1.46
C THR A 480 -31.46 -23.35 2.89
N ASN A 481 -30.48 -22.76 3.59
CA ASN A 481 -30.05 -23.14 4.92
C ASN A 481 -30.82 -22.54 6.08
N ARG A 482 -31.91 -21.79 5.81
CA ARG A 482 -32.83 -21.18 6.80
C ARG A 482 -32.07 -20.39 7.89
N VAL A 483 -31.35 -19.35 7.50
CA VAL A 483 -30.78 -18.40 8.45
C VAL A 483 -31.80 -17.40 8.93
N ASP A 484 -31.65 -16.92 10.17
CA ASP A 484 -32.55 -15.91 10.77
C ASP A 484 -32.13 -14.48 10.38
N GLY A 485 -30.90 -14.31 9.93
CA GLY A 485 -30.37 -13.00 9.53
C GLY A 485 -29.02 -13.08 8.85
N LEU A 486 -28.63 -11.98 8.20
CA LEU A 486 -27.36 -11.80 7.51
C LEU A 486 -26.60 -10.63 8.14
N LEU A 487 -25.32 -10.83 8.42
CA LEU A 487 -24.36 -9.79 8.76
C LEU A 487 -23.37 -9.64 7.60
N LEU A 488 -23.45 -8.54 6.85
CA LEU A 488 -22.46 -8.19 5.84
C LEU A 488 -21.31 -7.44 6.51
N ASP A 489 -20.12 -8.06 6.52
CA ASP A 489 -18.91 -7.53 7.13
C ASP A 489 -18.02 -6.89 6.06
N LEU A 490 -17.97 -5.56 6.07
CA LEU A 490 -17.15 -4.72 5.19
C LEU A 490 -15.94 -4.14 5.93
N ARG A 491 -15.62 -4.62 7.13
CA ARG A 491 -14.39 -4.20 7.83
C ARG A 491 -13.20 -4.65 7.04
N ASP A 492 -12.21 -3.75 6.92
CA ASP A 492 -11.01 -3.93 6.09
C ASP A 492 -11.30 -4.02 4.57
N ASN A 493 -12.54 -3.72 4.14
CA ASN A 493 -12.84 -3.58 2.71
C ASN A 493 -12.23 -2.28 2.19
N GLY A 494 -11.23 -2.43 1.35
CA GLY A 494 -10.52 -1.31 0.75
C GLY A 494 -11.24 -0.62 -0.41
N GLY A 495 -12.42 -1.07 -0.81
CA GLY A 495 -13.14 -0.59 -1.99
C GLY A 495 -13.05 -1.56 -3.17
N GLY A 496 -12.97 -1.03 -4.40
CA GLY A 496 -12.89 -1.82 -5.62
C GLY A 496 -13.73 -1.27 -6.77
N SER A 497 -14.31 -2.15 -7.58
CA SER A 497 -15.13 -1.78 -8.73
C SER A 497 -16.45 -1.15 -8.32
N LEU A 498 -16.70 0.08 -8.80
CA LEU A 498 -17.98 0.76 -8.59
C LEU A 498 -19.15 -0.04 -9.20
N GLY A 499 -18.95 -0.66 -10.36
CA GLY A 499 -19.96 -1.52 -10.99
C GLY A 499 -20.34 -2.71 -10.12
N GLU A 500 -19.35 -3.37 -9.52
CA GLU A 500 -19.60 -4.48 -8.59
C GLU A 500 -20.34 -4.02 -7.32
N ALA A 501 -19.96 -2.85 -6.79
CA ALA A 501 -20.64 -2.28 -5.64
C ALA A 501 -22.12 -1.96 -5.94
N VAL A 502 -22.42 -1.49 -7.16
CA VAL A 502 -23.80 -1.25 -7.63
C VAL A 502 -24.56 -2.57 -7.76
N GLU A 503 -24.00 -3.55 -8.51
CA GLU A 503 -24.62 -4.86 -8.70
C GLU A 503 -24.84 -5.58 -7.36
N MET A 504 -23.86 -5.56 -6.45
CA MET A 504 -23.98 -6.16 -5.12
C MET A 504 -25.03 -5.47 -4.25
N THR A 505 -25.15 -4.14 -4.34
CA THR A 505 -26.16 -3.39 -3.58
C THR A 505 -27.58 -3.73 -4.09
N GLY A 506 -27.74 -3.93 -5.40
CA GLY A 506 -28.97 -4.37 -6.04
C GLY A 506 -29.54 -5.67 -5.44
N LEU A 507 -28.66 -6.62 -5.04
CA LEU A 507 -29.08 -7.89 -4.41
C LEU A 507 -29.90 -7.71 -3.11
N PHE A 508 -29.89 -6.52 -2.51
CA PHE A 508 -30.58 -6.20 -1.26
C PHE A 508 -31.74 -5.20 -1.44
N LEU A 509 -32.03 -4.79 -2.68
CA LEU A 509 -33.07 -3.83 -2.99
C LEU A 509 -34.21 -4.51 -3.73
N GLU A 510 -35.45 -4.05 -3.46
CA GLU A 510 -36.61 -4.50 -4.19
C GLU A 510 -36.96 -3.49 -5.29
N GLY A 511 -37.04 -3.97 -6.51
CA GLY A 511 -37.50 -3.23 -7.67
C GLY A 511 -36.42 -2.76 -8.61
N PRO A 512 -36.68 -2.89 -9.92
CA PRO A 512 -35.71 -2.60 -10.96
C PRO A 512 -35.46 -1.09 -11.10
N SER A 513 -34.24 -0.76 -11.55
CA SER A 513 -33.83 0.60 -11.94
C SER A 513 -33.78 1.64 -10.81
N LEU A 514 -33.63 1.23 -9.55
CA LEU A 514 -33.39 2.16 -8.46
C LEU A 514 -32.00 2.80 -8.62
N PRO A 515 -31.87 4.13 -8.49
CA PRO A 515 -30.58 4.79 -8.52
C PRO A 515 -29.80 4.45 -7.23
N ILE A 516 -28.64 3.84 -7.37
CA ILE A 516 -27.78 3.45 -6.25
C ILE A 516 -26.73 4.52 -5.97
N VAL A 517 -26.09 5.05 -7.04
CA VAL A 517 -25.07 6.07 -6.94
C VAL A 517 -25.06 6.97 -8.16
N GLN A 518 -24.70 8.24 -7.97
CA GLN A 518 -24.51 9.20 -9.05
C GLN A 518 -23.01 9.42 -9.33
N VAL A 519 -22.63 9.41 -10.60
CA VAL A 519 -21.31 9.78 -11.06
C VAL A 519 -21.39 11.11 -11.82
N LYS A 520 -20.68 12.12 -11.30
CA LYS A 520 -20.57 13.42 -11.97
C LYS A 520 -19.31 13.43 -12.84
N GLU A 521 -19.51 13.52 -14.14
CA GLU A 521 -18.46 13.79 -15.11
C GLU A 521 -18.42 15.30 -15.44
N SER A 522 -17.39 15.75 -16.15
CA SER A 522 -17.23 17.17 -16.50
C SER A 522 -18.37 17.74 -17.35
N TRP A 523 -19.19 16.90 -17.98
CA TRP A 523 -20.23 17.27 -18.94
C TRP A 523 -21.60 16.66 -18.66
N ARG A 524 -21.70 15.67 -17.75
CA ARG A 524 -22.97 15.04 -17.36
C ARG A 524 -22.95 14.53 -15.93
N VAL A 525 -24.13 14.27 -15.40
CA VAL A 525 -24.35 13.41 -14.23
C VAL A 525 -25.01 12.12 -14.72
N GLN A 526 -24.48 11.00 -14.32
CA GLN A 526 -25.00 9.67 -14.65
C GLN A 526 -25.46 8.98 -13.38
N ASP A 527 -26.72 8.49 -13.38
CA ASP A 527 -27.20 7.60 -12.34
C ASP A 527 -26.79 6.16 -12.68
N LEU A 528 -26.06 5.52 -11.79
CA LEU A 528 -25.83 4.08 -11.85
C LEU A 528 -26.98 3.42 -11.07
N LYS A 529 -27.69 2.54 -11.75
CA LYS A 529 -28.92 1.92 -11.28
C LYS A 529 -28.72 0.43 -11.11
N ASP A 530 -29.55 -0.16 -10.27
CA ASP A 530 -29.78 -1.59 -10.25
C ASP A 530 -30.27 -2.04 -11.64
N LEU A 531 -29.70 -3.12 -12.16
CA LEU A 531 -30.00 -3.65 -13.49
C LEU A 531 -30.94 -4.86 -13.45
N ASP A 532 -31.27 -5.40 -12.25
CA ASP A 532 -32.08 -6.62 -12.06
C ASP A 532 -33.58 -6.33 -11.87
#